data_38d506c203b59ed2fabfc406555fc036
#
_entry.id   38d506c203b59ed2fabfc406555fc036
#
_cell.length_a   1.000
_cell.length_b   1.000
_cell.length_c   1.000
_cell.angle_alpha   90.00
_cell.angle_beta   90.00
_cell.angle_gamma   90.00
#
_symmetry.space_group_name_H-M   'P 1'
#
loop_
_entity.id
_entity.type
_entity.pdbx_description
1 polymer ?
#
loop_
_entity_poly.entity_id
_entity_poly.type
_entity_poly.pdbx_seq_one_letter_code
_entity_poly.pdbx_strand_id
1 'polypeptide(L)'
;MYIYEYEKKQTEYQINMQDGYKTVRFGAGYKDEKCKANETVHLHIFEPKEVKGDILFLHGIGRRNIAYLQWYGRFFARYGYRTTFLILPYHLERSSGLGKDGEPFFSSEPDECTVLFHNTVKDARRSIDFLETQEGFDPTRLFLVGVSFGGMLGAMTMALDKRIKKGCLMITGGNWRWINFY
;
A
#
# COMPACT_ATOMS: atom_id res chain seq x y z
N MET A 1 -17.05 18.04 0.35
CA MET A 1 -17.05 16.67 0.92
C MET A 1 -15.61 16.18 0.91
N TYR A 2 -15.02 15.88 2.05
CA TYR A 2 -13.64 15.45 2.11
C TYR A 2 -13.54 14.00 1.62
N ILE A 3 -12.99 13.80 0.44
CA ILE A 3 -12.87 12.52 -0.27
C ILE A 3 -12.01 11.50 0.51
N TYR A 4 -11.23 11.97 1.48
CA TYR A 4 -10.34 11.14 2.32
C TYR A 4 -10.94 10.70 3.66
N GLU A 5 -12.19 11.07 3.94
CA GLU A 5 -12.86 10.55 5.13
C GLU A 5 -12.99 9.03 5.03
N TYR A 6 -12.52 8.36 6.03
CA TYR A 6 -12.79 6.96 6.22
C TYR A 6 -13.03 6.67 7.70
N GLU A 7 -13.94 5.77 7.95
CA GLU A 7 -14.18 5.26 9.29
C GLU A 7 -13.37 3.98 9.48
N LYS A 8 -12.68 3.88 10.63
CA LYS A 8 -12.09 2.62 11.05
C LYS A 8 -13.22 1.64 11.34
N LYS A 9 -13.40 0.65 10.49
CA LYS A 9 -14.43 -0.39 10.63
C LYS A 9 -13.78 -1.67 11.12
N GLN A 10 -14.54 -2.41 11.95
CA GLN A 10 -14.17 -3.79 12.23
C GLN A 10 -14.08 -4.55 10.91
N THR A 11 -12.93 -5.16 10.66
CA THR A 11 -12.63 -5.80 9.40
C THR A 11 -12.22 -7.24 9.66
N GLU A 12 -12.80 -8.17 8.92
CA GLU A 12 -12.34 -9.56 8.91
C GLU A 12 -11.10 -9.68 8.04
N TYR A 13 -10.04 -10.21 8.62
CA TYR A 13 -8.77 -10.44 7.94
C TYR A 13 -8.59 -11.92 7.64
N GLN A 14 -8.33 -12.26 6.40
CA GLN A 14 -7.95 -13.61 5.99
C GLN A 14 -6.42 -13.66 5.87
N ILE A 15 -5.80 -14.51 6.69
CA ILE A 15 -4.34 -14.62 6.80
C ILE A 15 -3.92 -15.99 6.30
N ASN A 16 -2.95 -16.03 5.38
CA ASN A 16 -2.36 -17.26 4.86
C ASN A 16 -0.83 -17.18 4.96
N MET A 17 -0.21 -18.28 5.39
CA MET A 17 1.25 -18.42 5.44
C MET A 17 1.78 -18.82 4.06
N GLN A 18 2.87 -18.20 3.66
CA GLN A 18 3.64 -18.49 2.47
C GLN A 18 5.08 -18.85 2.86
N ASP A 19 5.90 -19.27 1.89
CA ASP A 19 7.32 -19.50 2.15
C ASP A 19 8.07 -18.19 2.46
N GLY A 20 8.30 -17.97 3.76
CA GLY A 20 9.06 -16.84 4.28
C GLY A 20 8.31 -15.49 4.38
N TYR A 21 6.99 -15.47 4.19
CA TYR A 21 6.12 -14.31 4.45
C TYR A 21 4.67 -14.74 4.67
N LYS A 22 3.83 -13.86 5.16
CA LYS A 22 2.38 -14.08 5.21
C LYS A 22 1.64 -13.13 4.27
N THR A 23 0.51 -13.59 3.73
CA THR A 23 -0.41 -12.74 2.99
C THR A 23 -1.64 -12.46 3.84
N VAL A 24 -2.13 -11.23 3.75
CA VAL A 24 -3.37 -10.81 4.40
C VAL A 24 -4.27 -10.20 3.34
N ARG A 25 -5.57 -10.52 3.40
CA ARG A 25 -6.56 -9.92 2.52
C ARG A 25 -7.81 -9.51 3.29
N PHE A 26 -8.42 -8.43 2.85
CA PHE A 26 -9.67 -7.88 3.40
C PHE A 26 -10.36 -6.99 2.36
N GLY A 27 -11.65 -6.74 2.54
CA GLY A 27 -12.41 -5.92 1.61
C GLY A 27 -11.91 -4.47 1.55
N ALA A 28 -11.74 -3.90 0.38
CA ALA A 28 -11.27 -2.52 0.17
C ALA A 28 -12.27 -1.44 0.64
N GLY A 29 -13.54 -1.82 0.77
CA GLY A 29 -14.59 -0.89 1.21
C GLY A 29 -15.10 0.05 0.13
N TYR A 30 -14.72 -0.20 -1.12
CA TYR A 30 -15.24 0.46 -2.32
C TYR A 30 -15.50 -0.58 -3.41
N LYS A 31 -16.23 -0.17 -4.44
CA LYS A 31 -16.48 -0.95 -5.66
C LYS A 31 -15.60 -0.45 -6.79
N ASP A 32 -15.12 -1.37 -7.62
CA ASP A 32 -14.40 -1.07 -8.85
C ASP A 32 -15.02 -1.87 -9.99
N GLU A 33 -15.85 -1.22 -10.77
CA GLU A 33 -16.58 -1.86 -11.89
C GLU A 33 -15.64 -2.33 -13.01
N LYS A 34 -14.45 -1.70 -13.13
CA LYS A 34 -13.45 -2.03 -14.15
C LYS A 34 -12.55 -3.20 -13.73
N CYS A 35 -12.33 -3.36 -12.42
CA CYS A 35 -11.47 -4.41 -11.90
C CYS A 35 -11.93 -4.90 -10.52
N LYS A 36 -12.72 -5.94 -10.48
CA LYS A 36 -13.20 -6.54 -9.20
C LYS A 36 -12.09 -6.96 -8.25
N ALA A 37 -10.91 -7.29 -8.77
CA ALA A 37 -9.76 -7.64 -7.93
C ALA A 37 -9.34 -6.47 -7.02
N ASN A 38 -9.61 -5.22 -7.41
CA ASN A 38 -9.35 -4.05 -6.57
C ASN A 38 -10.28 -3.93 -5.36
N GLU A 39 -11.41 -4.63 -5.35
CA GLU A 39 -12.34 -4.63 -4.21
C GLU A 39 -11.78 -5.41 -3.00
N THR A 40 -10.63 -6.06 -3.17
CA THR A 40 -9.89 -6.73 -2.09
C THR A 40 -8.52 -6.09 -1.94
N VAL A 41 -8.18 -5.69 -0.72
CA VAL A 41 -6.83 -5.28 -0.36
C VAL A 41 -5.99 -6.52 -0.10
N HIS A 42 -4.77 -6.54 -0.62
CA HIS A 42 -3.78 -7.58 -0.40
C HIS A 42 -2.54 -6.99 0.24
N LEU A 43 -2.07 -7.63 1.31
CA LEU A 43 -0.82 -7.30 1.99
C LEU A 43 0.12 -8.50 1.94
N HIS A 44 1.41 -8.22 1.67
CA HIS A 44 2.48 -9.20 1.86
C HIS A 44 3.33 -8.75 3.04
N ILE A 45 3.50 -9.61 4.05
CA ILE A 45 4.11 -9.22 5.32
C ILE A 45 5.30 -10.13 5.63
N PHE A 46 6.44 -9.50 5.86
CA PHE A 46 7.68 -10.14 6.27
C PHE A 46 7.92 -9.85 7.74
N GLU A 47 7.86 -10.92 8.54
CA GLU A 47 8.02 -10.84 9.99
C GLU A 47 9.50 -10.97 10.38
N PRO A 48 10.01 -10.10 11.27
CA PRO A 48 11.28 -10.33 11.94
C PRO A 48 11.14 -11.37 13.05
N LYS A 49 12.26 -11.84 13.59
CA LYS A 49 12.24 -12.68 14.80
C LYS A 49 11.74 -11.92 16.03
N GLU A 50 12.06 -10.63 16.11
CA GLU A 50 11.64 -9.71 17.16
C GLU A 50 11.24 -8.39 16.52
N VAL A 51 10.04 -7.88 16.83
CA VAL A 51 9.49 -6.66 16.23
C VAL A 51 10.04 -5.43 16.96
N LYS A 52 10.86 -4.64 16.27
CA LYS A 52 11.36 -3.34 16.74
C LYS A 52 10.56 -2.15 16.18
N GLY A 53 9.76 -2.39 15.16
CA GLY A 53 8.90 -1.39 14.52
C GLY A 53 8.28 -1.93 13.24
N ASP A 54 7.37 -1.16 12.68
CA ASP A 54 6.59 -1.50 11.51
C ASP A 54 6.92 -0.59 10.33
N ILE A 55 6.98 -1.16 9.15
CA ILE A 55 7.13 -0.43 7.88
C ILE A 55 5.91 -0.73 7.01
N LEU A 56 5.13 0.28 6.68
CA LEU A 56 4.20 0.23 5.56
C LEU A 56 4.98 0.58 4.28
N PHE A 57 5.04 -0.35 3.35
CA PHE A 57 5.79 -0.17 2.10
C PHE A 57 4.84 -0.05 0.91
N LEU A 58 4.96 1.06 0.16
CA LEU A 58 4.22 1.34 -1.06
C LEU A 58 5.18 1.21 -2.26
N HIS A 59 4.92 0.25 -3.12
CA HIS A 59 5.81 -0.08 -4.24
C HIS A 59 5.61 0.85 -5.46
N GLY A 60 6.56 0.82 -6.39
CA GLY A 60 6.46 1.54 -7.66
C GLY A 60 5.49 0.88 -8.64
N ILE A 61 5.12 1.63 -9.68
CA ILE A 61 4.22 1.17 -10.74
C ILE A 61 4.86 0.13 -11.65
N GLY A 62 4.03 -0.69 -12.32
CA GLY A 62 4.45 -1.62 -13.38
C GLY A 62 5.15 -2.89 -12.87
N ARG A 63 4.95 -3.30 -11.64
CA ARG A 63 5.56 -4.51 -11.07
C ARG A 63 4.70 -5.74 -11.30
N ARG A 64 5.25 -6.73 -12.02
CA ARG A 64 4.60 -8.02 -12.32
C ARG A 64 5.10 -9.19 -11.49
N ASN A 65 6.08 -8.97 -10.62
CA ASN A 65 6.59 -10.00 -9.73
C ASN A 65 6.97 -9.42 -8.36
N ILE A 66 6.97 -10.29 -7.37
CA ILE A 66 7.23 -9.92 -5.97
C ILE A 66 8.71 -10.03 -5.58
N ALA A 67 9.60 -10.45 -6.49
CA ALA A 67 10.98 -10.76 -6.13
C ALA A 67 11.69 -9.59 -5.44
N TYR A 68 11.52 -8.37 -5.94
CA TYR A 68 12.12 -7.20 -5.34
C TYR A 68 11.45 -6.83 -3.99
N LEU A 69 10.14 -7.05 -3.85
CA LEU A 69 9.44 -6.86 -2.58
C LEU A 69 9.94 -7.86 -1.55
N GLN A 70 10.14 -9.13 -1.95
CA GLN A 70 10.71 -10.15 -1.08
C GLN A 70 12.12 -9.79 -0.62
N TRP A 71 12.95 -9.20 -1.51
CA TRP A 71 14.28 -8.76 -1.14
C TRP A 71 14.23 -7.67 -0.07
N TYR A 72 13.44 -6.61 -0.25
CA TYR A 72 13.26 -5.54 0.75
C TYR A 72 12.64 -6.08 2.05
N GLY A 73 11.63 -6.94 1.95
CA GLY A 73 10.98 -7.52 3.12
C GLY A 73 11.95 -8.30 3.99
N ARG A 74 12.73 -9.21 3.38
CA ARG A 74 13.76 -9.98 4.09
C ARG A 74 14.89 -9.09 4.60
N PHE A 75 15.26 -8.05 3.86
CA PHE A 75 16.28 -7.09 4.29
C PHE A 75 15.84 -6.39 5.58
N PHE A 76 14.68 -5.76 5.61
CA PHE A 76 14.21 -5.05 6.80
C PHE A 76 13.91 -5.98 7.97
N ALA A 77 13.40 -7.19 7.72
CA ALA A 77 13.15 -8.19 8.75
C ALA A 77 14.44 -8.59 9.51
N ARG A 78 15.60 -8.65 8.84
CA ARG A 78 16.90 -8.90 9.49
C ARG A 78 17.26 -7.83 10.54
N TYR A 79 16.75 -6.61 10.36
CA TYR A 79 16.98 -5.50 11.30
C TYR A 79 15.89 -5.33 12.34
N GLY A 80 14.89 -6.22 12.34
CA GLY A 80 13.81 -6.22 13.32
C GLY A 80 12.56 -5.42 12.88
N TYR A 81 12.43 -5.08 11.61
CA TYR A 81 11.25 -4.36 11.13
C TYR A 81 10.27 -5.30 10.43
N ARG A 82 9.03 -5.39 10.96
CA ARG A 82 7.93 -6.02 10.25
C ARG A 82 7.57 -5.16 9.04
N THR A 83 7.73 -5.73 7.84
CA THR A 83 7.52 -4.98 6.61
C THR A 83 6.25 -5.45 5.92
N THR A 84 5.29 -4.55 5.80
CA THR A 84 3.98 -4.78 5.19
C THR A 84 3.92 -4.06 3.84
N PHE A 85 3.92 -4.83 2.76
CA PHE A 85 3.71 -4.32 1.42
C PHE A 85 2.22 -4.25 1.14
N LEU A 86 1.70 -3.05 0.88
CA LEU A 86 0.40 -2.90 0.25
C LEU A 86 0.55 -3.18 -1.25
N ILE A 87 -0.16 -4.18 -1.74
CA ILE A 87 -0.29 -4.40 -3.18
C ILE A 87 -1.23 -3.34 -3.73
N LEU A 88 -0.68 -2.46 -4.56
CA LEU A 88 -1.44 -1.34 -5.14
C LEU A 88 -2.51 -1.86 -6.11
N PRO A 89 -3.63 -1.16 -6.29
CA PRO A 89 -4.62 -1.50 -7.30
C PRO A 89 -3.98 -1.73 -8.68
N TYR A 90 -4.54 -2.65 -9.45
CA TYR A 90 -4.05 -3.05 -10.78
C TYR A 90 -2.63 -3.64 -10.81
N HIS A 91 -2.14 -4.20 -9.69
CA HIS A 91 -0.85 -4.89 -9.62
C HIS A 91 -1.02 -6.28 -9.00
N LEU A 92 -0.19 -7.22 -9.44
CA LEU A 92 -0.10 -8.58 -8.87
C LEU A 92 -1.50 -9.21 -8.67
N GLU A 93 -1.87 -9.57 -7.43
CA GLU A 93 -3.17 -10.18 -7.10
C GLU A 93 -4.37 -9.24 -7.36
N ARG A 94 -4.11 -7.96 -7.54
CA ARG A 94 -5.10 -6.93 -7.86
C ARG A 94 -5.08 -6.52 -9.34
N SER A 95 -4.32 -7.24 -10.18
CA SER A 95 -4.26 -6.99 -11.62
C SER A 95 -5.58 -7.37 -12.30
N SER A 96 -5.98 -6.59 -13.28
CA SER A 96 -7.11 -6.94 -14.16
C SER A 96 -6.76 -8.04 -15.17
N GLY A 97 -5.47 -8.37 -15.31
CA GLY A 97 -4.96 -9.22 -16.37
C GLY A 97 -4.92 -8.56 -17.76
N LEU A 98 -5.40 -7.32 -17.88
CA LEU A 98 -5.42 -6.54 -19.11
C LEU A 98 -4.39 -5.40 -19.03
N GLY A 99 -3.63 -5.18 -20.09
CA GLY A 99 -2.66 -4.10 -20.18
C GLY A 99 -1.42 -4.31 -19.28
N LYS A 100 -0.76 -3.20 -18.93
CA LYS A 100 0.38 -3.19 -18.01
C LYS A 100 -0.10 -2.94 -16.58
N ASP A 101 0.55 -3.58 -15.62
CA ASP A 101 0.23 -3.37 -14.20
C ASP A 101 0.35 -1.88 -13.83
N GLY A 102 -0.73 -1.36 -13.24
CA GLY A 102 -0.82 0.04 -12.84
C GLY A 102 -1.16 1.03 -13.96
N GLU A 103 -1.34 0.59 -15.21
CA GLU A 103 -1.67 1.48 -16.33
C GLU A 103 -2.92 2.36 -16.07
N PRO A 104 -4.00 1.87 -15.44
CA PRO A 104 -5.17 2.69 -15.14
C PRO A 104 -4.93 3.90 -14.23
N PHE A 105 -3.81 3.95 -13.50
CA PHE A 105 -3.44 5.16 -12.75
C PHE A 105 -3.11 6.36 -13.64
N PHE A 106 -2.91 6.12 -14.93
CA PHE A 106 -2.63 7.15 -15.93
C PHE A 106 -3.75 7.22 -17.00
N SER A 107 -4.98 7.04 -16.56
CA SER A 107 -6.15 7.23 -17.42
C SER A 107 -6.18 8.64 -18.00
N SER A 108 -6.68 8.81 -19.21
CA SER A 108 -6.98 10.11 -19.83
C SER A 108 -8.11 10.86 -19.11
N GLU A 109 -8.84 10.16 -18.22
CA GLU A 109 -9.94 10.71 -17.44
C GLU A 109 -9.44 11.12 -16.04
N PRO A 110 -9.24 12.43 -15.76
CA PRO A 110 -8.67 12.89 -14.49
C PRO A 110 -9.46 12.48 -13.25
N ASP A 111 -10.78 12.40 -13.37
CA ASP A 111 -11.66 12.01 -12.26
C ASP A 111 -11.44 10.54 -11.86
N GLU A 112 -11.22 9.66 -12.84
CA GLU A 112 -10.92 8.25 -12.58
C GLU A 112 -9.58 8.10 -11.84
N CYS A 113 -8.55 8.81 -12.31
CA CYS A 113 -7.26 8.84 -11.63
C CYS A 113 -7.42 9.33 -10.19
N THR A 114 -8.15 10.41 -9.98
CA THR A 114 -8.39 11.01 -8.66
C THR A 114 -9.06 10.00 -7.73
N VAL A 115 -10.12 9.34 -8.17
CA VAL A 115 -10.83 8.30 -7.39
C VAL A 115 -9.88 7.16 -7.03
N LEU A 116 -9.07 6.69 -7.99
CA LEU A 116 -8.14 5.59 -7.76
C LEU A 116 -7.04 5.95 -6.76
N PHE A 117 -6.50 7.18 -6.83
CA PHE A 117 -5.55 7.70 -5.85
C PHE A 117 -6.16 7.73 -4.45
N HIS A 118 -7.36 8.27 -4.32
CA HIS A 118 -8.06 8.37 -3.02
C HIS A 118 -8.34 6.99 -2.43
N ASN A 119 -8.79 6.05 -3.24
CA ASN A 119 -9.04 4.67 -2.81
C ASN A 119 -7.74 4.00 -2.34
N THR A 120 -6.63 4.22 -3.06
CA THR A 120 -5.33 3.66 -2.67
C THR A 120 -4.83 4.24 -1.34
N VAL A 121 -5.02 5.53 -1.09
CA VAL A 121 -4.70 6.14 0.21
C VAL A 121 -5.57 5.57 1.33
N LYS A 122 -6.85 5.31 1.07
CA LYS A 122 -7.73 4.62 2.03
C LYS A 122 -7.23 3.19 2.31
N ASP A 123 -6.83 2.45 1.28
CA ASP A 123 -6.26 1.11 1.44
C ASP A 123 -5.00 1.14 2.31
N ALA A 124 -4.12 2.13 2.10
CA ALA A 124 -2.93 2.32 2.93
C ALA A 124 -3.27 2.59 4.41
N ARG A 125 -4.26 3.45 4.68
CA ARG A 125 -4.74 3.73 6.04
C ARG A 125 -5.38 2.49 6.69
N ARG A 126 -6.15 1.70 5.93
CA ARG A 126 -6.72 0.42 6.41
C ARG A 126 -5.65 -0.65 6.65
N SER A 127 -4.56 -0.59 5.90
CA SER A 127 -3.40 -1.45 6.18
C SER A 127 -2.75 -1.11 7.53
N ILE A 128 -2.76 0.17 7.92
CA ILE A 128 -2.33 0.58 9.26
C ILE A 128 -3.31 0.10 10.33
N ASP A 129 -4.63 0.12 10.06
CA ASP A 129 -5.62 -0.45 10.99
C ASP A 129 -5.36 -1.94 11.25
N PHE A 130 -4.96 -2.69 10.22
CA PHE A 130 -4.53 -4.08 10.38
C PHE A 130 -3.27 -4.17 11.24
N LEU A 131 -2.25 -3.33 11.00
CA LEU A 131 -1.02 -3.35 11.78
C LEU A 131 -1.26 -3.10 13.26
N GLU A 132 -2.21 -2.24 13.61
CA GLU A 132 -2.60 -1.99 15.01
C GLU A 132 -3.17 -3.23 15.73
N THR A 133 -3.61 -4.24 14.99
CA THR A 133 -4.09 -5.51 15.58
C THR A 133 -2.96 -6.52 15.81
N GLN A 134 -1.75 -6.23 15.34
CA GLN A 134 -0.66 -7.18 15.37
C GLN A 134 0.13 -7.11 16.67
N GLU A 135 0.51 -8.27 17.20
CA GLU A 135 1.38 -8.34 18.39
C GLU A 135 2.69 -7.59 18.15
N GLY A 136 3.15 -6.87 19.17
CA GLY A 136 4.37 -6.07 19.13
C GLY A 136 4.25 -4.76 18.35
N PHE A 137 3.07 -4.38 17.87
CA PHE A 137 2.86 -3.08 17.25
C PHE A 137 3.06 -1.94 18.25
N ASP A 138 3.89 -0.96 17.84
CA ASP A 138 4.12 0.26 18.61
C ASP A 138 3.79 1.48 17.74
N PRO A 139 2.76 2.27 18.07
CA PRO A 139 2.34 3.42 17.26
C PRO A 139 3.41 4.52 17.16
N THR A 140 4.43 4.49 18.02
CA THR A 140 5.56 5.44 17.96
C THR A 140 6.62 5.01 16.95
N ARG A 141 6.59 3.75 16.50
CA ARG A 141 7.56 3.13 15.60
C ARG A 141 6.93 2.62 14.31
N LEU A 142 5.91 3.31 13.81
CA LEU A 142 5.35 3.09 12.47
C LEU A 142 6.02 4.03 11.47
N PHE A 143 6.61 3.45 10.44
CA PHE A 143 7.30 4.14 9.36
C PHE A 143 6.64 3.85 8.00
N LEU A 144 6.84 4.74 7.03
CA LEU A 144 6.43 4.51 5.65
C LEU A 144 7.64 4.52 4.73
N VAL A 145 7.71 3.56 3.81
CA VAL A 145 8.64 3.56 2.69
C VAL A 145 7.83 3.59 1.40
N GLY A 146 8.09 4.58 0.55
CA GLY A 146 7.44 4.72 -0.74
C GLY A 146 8.45 4.84 -1.87
N VAL A 147 8.31 4.02 -2.91
CA VAL A 147 9.23 4.02 -4.07
C VAL A 147 8.52 4.50 -5.31
N SER A 148 9.07 5.50 -6.01
CA SER A 148 8.53 6.05 -7.25
C SER A 148 7.06 6.46 -7.06
N PHE A 149 6.14 5.84 -7.78
CA PHE A 149 4.70 6.05 -7.65
C PHE A 149 4.20 5.82 -6.20
N GLY A 150 4.69 4.77 -5.52
CA GLY A 150 4.41 4.54 -4.11
C GLY A 150 4.89 5.66 -3.19
N GLY A 151 5.92 6.41 -3.59
CA GLY A 151 6.36 7.61 -2.88
C GLY A 151 5.37 8.76 -2.98
N MET A 152 4.72 8.94 -4.12
CA MET A 152 3.66 9.93 -4.32
C MET A 152 2.45 9.63 -3.42
N LEU A 153 1.98 8.39 -3.45
CA LEU A 153 0.91 7.89 -2.59
C LEU A 153 1.29 7.98 -1.11
N GLY A 154 2.57 7.69 -0.80
CA GLY A 154 3.12 7.77 0.54
C GLY A 154 3.09 9.18 1.12
N ALA A 155 3.44 10.19 0.32
CA ALA A 155 3.36 11.59 0.74
C ALA A 155 1.92 11.98 1.12
N MET A 156 0.94 11.58 0.31
CA MET A 156 -0.48 11.82 0.59
C MET A 156 -0.93 11.06 1.85
N THR A 157 -0.53 9.80 1.97
CA THR A 157 -0.88 8.97 3.14
C THR A 157 -0.33 9.57 4.43
N MET A 158 0.93 10.00 4.44
CA MET A 158 1.57 10.65 5.60
C MET A 158 0.91 11.98 5.97
N ALA A 159 0.44 12.75 5.00
CA ALA A 159 -0.26 14.00 5.26
C ALA A 159 -1.60 13.76 5.98
N LEU A 160 -2.27 12.66 5.67
CA LEU A 160 -3.62 12.31 6.13
C LEU A 160 -3.64 11.40 7.36
N ASP A 161 -2.59 10.60 7.59
CA ASP A 161 -2.53 9.64 8.71
C ASP A 161 -1.37 9.96 9.67
N LYS A 162 -1.72 10.51 10.83
CA LYS A 162 -0.76 10.94 11.85
C LYS A 162 -0.10 9.79 12.63
N ARG A 163 -0.54 8.56 12.40
CA ARG A 163 0.10 7.36 12.98
C ARG A 163 1.48 7.12 12.37
N ILE A 164 1.71 7.53 11.12
CA ILE A 164 3.03 7.42 10.47
C ILE A 164 3.96 8.48 11.05
N LYS A 165 5.06 8.05 11.68
CA LYS A 165 5.99 8.96 12.37
C LYS A 165 7.09 9.50 11.48
N LYS A 166 7.58 8.68 10.56
CA LYS A 166 8.63 9.06 9.59
C LYS A 166 8.38 8.35 8.27
N GLY A 167 8.85 8.93 7.17
CA GLY A 167 8.78 8.32 5.85
C GLY A 167 10.07 8.48 5.09
N CYS A 168 10.35 7.48 4.26
CA CYS A 168 11.39 7.51 3.24
C CYS A 168 10.74 7.42 1.86
N LEU A 169 10.79 8.51 1.10
CA LEU A 169 10.21 8.60 -0.23
C LEU A 169 11.34 8.61 -1.26
N MET A 170 11.49 7.50 -1.98
CA MET A 170 12.62 7.27 -2.88
C MET A 170 12.19 7.42 -4.34
N ILE A 171 13.02 8.11 -5.14
CA ILE A 171 12.86 8.22 -6.61
C ILE A 171 11.44 8.71 -6.97
N THR A 172 10.93 9.68 -6.23
CA THR A 172 9.55 10.15 -6.35
C THR A 172 9.50 11.62 -6.74
N GLY A 173 8.40 12.01 -7.38
CA GLY A 173 8.05 13.40 -7.66
C GLY A 173 6.76 13.76 -6.96
N GLY A 174 6.34 15.02 -7.05
CA GLY A 174 5.11 15.50 -6.43
C GLY A 174 4.40 16.60 -7.21
N ASN A 175 4.98 17.02 -8.31
CA ASN A 175 4.34 18.02 -9.16
C ASN A 175 3.39 17.36 -10.17
N TRP A 176 2.17 17.07 -9.72
CA TRP A 176 1.12 16.43 -10.53
C TRP A 176 0.75 17.22 -11.77
N ARG A 177 0.82 18.55 -11.72
CA ARG A 177 0.62 19.40 -12.88
C ARG A 177 1.60 19.08 -13.99
N TRP A 178 2.85 18.88 -13.63
CA TRP A 178 3.91 18.60 -14.57
C TRP A 178 3.84 17.19 -15.13
N ILE A 179 3.46 16.23 -14.30
CA ILE A 179 3.38 14.80 -14.67
C ILE A 179 2.22 14.54 -15.64
N ASN A 180 1.11 15.26 -15.51
CA ASN A 180 -0.10 15.01 -16.29
C ASN A 180 -0.22 15.87 -17.56
N PHE A 181 0.62 16.88 -17.75
CA PHE A 181 0.51 17.82 -18.88
C PHE A 181 1.73 17.89 -19.80
N TYR A 182 2.69 17.05 -19.61
CA TYR A 182 3.87 16.84 -20.43
C TYR A 182 4.21 15.36 -20.54
#